data_6c4765655dcf042d5be535c982d654a6
#
_entry.id   6c4765655dcf042d5be535c982d654a6
#
_cell.length_a   1.000
_cell.length_b   1.000
_cell.length_c   1.000
_cell.angle_alpha   90.00
_cell.angle_beta   90.00
_cell.angle_gamma   90.00
#
_symmetry.space_group_name_H-M   'P 1'
#
loop_
_entity.id
_entity.type
_entity.pdbx_description
1 polymer ?
#
loop_
_entity_poly.entity_id
_entity_poly.type
_entity_poly.pdbx_seq_one_letter_code
_entity_poly.pdbx_strand_id
1 'polypeptide(L)'
;LIRRQRQMCIRDRPMKAGGEFYRYCGTPLACSVSEAGQNKGIIMVDIKQKGEITTEVIPLEPLRQIKVIKGDLESVLAQRCKDYVTVILTDKVDLDVIDMQDRLRLAFPGLLEIRRETVRQVDYTRHADSERELNPFELCCQFLGNADAEEQEILQEVINTVQEVAK
;
A
#
# COMPACT_ATOMS: atom_id res chain seq x y z
N LEU A 1 -13.54 3.14 17.13
CA LEU A 1 -12.23 2.78 16.53
C LEU A 1 -11.87 3.68 15.34
N ILE A 2 -12.81 3.98 14.45
CA ILE A 2 -12.57 4.81 13.23
C ILE A 2 -12.21 6.27 13.57
N ARG A 3 -12.73 6.85 14.64
CA ARG A 3 -12.39 8.22 15.06
C ARG A 3 -10.95 8.39 15.54
N ARG A 4 -10.36 7.39 16.21
CA ARG A 4 -8.95 7.43 16.67
C ARG A 4 -7.97 7.35 15.50
N GLN A 5 -8.25 6.53 14.50
CA GLN A 5 -7.38 6.44 13.30
C GLN A 5 -7.39 7.76 12.50
N ARG A 6 -8.54 8.44 12.38
CA ARG A 6 -8.60 9.74 11.69
C ARG A 6 -7.80 10.82 12.43
N GLN A 7 -7.78 10.81 13.76
CA GLN A 7 -7.01 11.78 14.55
C GLN A 7 -5.49 11.56 14.42
N MET A 8 -5.01 10.31 14.32
CA MET A 8 -3.60 10.03 14.08
C MET A 8 -3.16 10.52 12.69
N CYS A 9 -3.95 10.28 11.65
CA CYS A 9 -3.63 10.75 10.28
C CYS A 9 -3.65 12.28 10.14
N ILE A 10 -4.44 13.01 10.95
CA ILE A 10 -4.50 14.47 10.92
C ILE A 10 -3.26 15.07 11.57
N ARG A 11 -2.75 14.47 12.66
CA ARG A 11 -1.61 14.99 13.41
C ARG A 11 -0.30 14.92 12.64
N ASP A 12 -0.16 13.97 11.73
CA ASP A 12 1.08 13.73 10.97
C ASP A 12 1.19 14.60 9.70
N ARG A 13 0.10 15.27 9.32
CA ARG A 13 0.04 16.13 8.12
C ARG A 13 -0.12 17.58 8.50
N PRO A 14 0.58 18.52 7.80
CA PRO A 14 0.30 19.93 7.94
C PRO A 14 -1.11 20.21 7.43
N MET A 15 -2.02 20.63 8.32
CA MET A 15 -3.44 20.75 8.00
C MET A 15 -4.09 21.88 8.78
N LYS A 16 -4.98 22.64 8.13
CA LYS A 16 -5.91 23.54 8.81
C LYS A 16 -7.07 22.75 9.38
N ALA A 17 -7.35 22.92 10.66
CA ALA A 17 -8.43 22.19 11.35
C ALA A 17 -9.53 23.18 11.81
N GLY A 18 -10.52 23.40 10.98
CA GLY A 18 -11.69 24.21 11.29
C GLY A 18 -11.53 25.71 11.03
N GLY A 19 -10.83 26.46 11.85
CA GLY A 19 -10.63 27.90 11.69
C GLY A 19 -9.25 28.27 11.15
N GLU A 20 -9.06 29.53 10.82
CA GLU A 20 -7.81 30.04 10.25
C GLU A 20 -6.61 29.85 11.16
N PHE A 21 -6.83 29.90 12.48
CA PHE A 21 -5.79 29.80 13.51
C PHE A 21 -5.57 28.37 14.03
N TYR A 22 -6.41 27.40 13.67
CA TYR A 22 -6.25 26.01 14.08
C TYR A 22 -5.46 25.24 13.04
N ARG A 23 -4.18 24.98 13.31
CA ARG A 23 -3.30 24.28 12.39
C ARG A 23 -2.50 23.20 13.11
N TYR A 24 -2.31 22.07 12.40
CA TYR A 24 -1.30 21.08 12.74
C TYR A 24 -0.09 21.30 11.85
N CYS A 25 1.11 21.39 12.44
CA CYS A 25 2.35 21.50 11.67
C CYS A 25 2.73 20.16 11.01
N GLY A 26 2.18 19.05 11.49
CA GLY A 26 2.59 17.72 11.08
C GLY A 26 3.88 17.25 11.78
N THR A 27 4.43 16.15 11.32
CA THR A 27 5.76 15.69 11.74
C THR A 27 6.84 16.47 11.00
N PRO A 28 7.96 16.83 11.64
CA PRO A 28 9.05 17.59 10.99
C PRO A 28 9.72 16.83 9.85
N LEU A 29 9.71 15.48 9.91
CA LEU A 29 10.25 14.58 8.91
C LEU A 29 9.21 13.55 8.51
N ALA A 30 9.31 13.04 7.28
CA ALA A 30 8.54 11.89 6.84
C ALA A 30 9.10 10.64 7.52
N CYS A 31 8.24 9.90 8.24
CA CYS A 31 8.59 8.67 8.96
C CYS A 31 7.97 7.42 8.31
N SER A 32 7.19 7.58 7.26
CA SER A 32 6.46 6.52 6.59
C SER A 32 6.43 6.75 5.08
N VAL A 33 6.38 5.65 4.32
CA VAL A 33 6.24 5.67 2.86
C VAL A 33 4.95 6.38 2.42
N SER A 34 3.89 6.31 3.24
CA SER A 34 2.64 7.04 2.96
C SER A 34 2.78 8.56 3.03
N GLU A 35 3.88 9.07 3.59
CA GLU A 35 4.20 10.48 3.69
C GLU A 35 5.18 10.93 2.58
N ALA A 36 5.56 10.02 1.69
CA ALA A 36 6.40 10.35 0.54
C ALA A 36 5.76 11.46 -0.30
N GLY A 37 6.55 12.46 -0.66
CA GLY A 37 6.07 13.61 -1.42
C GLY A 37 5.30 14.68 -0.61
N GLN A 38 5.15 14.52 0.71
CA GLN A 38 4.61 15.60 1.56
C GLN A 38 5.68 16.64 1.86
N ASN A 39 5.33 17.92 1.69
CA ASN A 39 6.19 19.02 2.12
C ASN A 39 6.11 19.16 3.65
N LYS A 40 7.18 18.80 4.32
CA LYS A 40 7.29 18.91 5.77
C LYS A 40 7.85 20.29 6.15
N GLY A 41 7.40 20.82 7.29
CA GLY A 41 7.83 22.14 7.73
C GLY A 41 7.41 22.42 9.17
N ILE A 42 7.87 23.53 9.67
CA ILE A 42 7.44 24.10 10.95
C ILE A 42 6.57 25.34 10.70
N ILE A 43 5.68 25.62 11.62
CA ILE A 43 4.85 26.81 11.56
C ILE A 43 5.39 27.80 12.58
N MET A 44 5.87 28.93 12.09
CA MET A 44 6.19 30.07 12.93
C MET A 44 4.93 30.90 13.15
N VAL A 45 4.65 31.21 14.41
CA VAL A 45 3.47 32.01 14.82
C VAL A 45 3.99 33.27 15.49
N ASP A 46 3.65 34.40 14.94
CA ASP A 46 3.95 35.72 15.53
C ASP A 46 2.67 36.34 16.07
N ILE A 47 2.69 36.63 17.38
CA ILE A 47 1.56 37.21 18.11
C ILE A 47 1.96 38.59 18.60
N LYS A 48 1.41 39.64 18.00
CA LYS A 48 1.71 41.02 18.35
C LYS A 48 0.73 41.61 19.37
N GLN A 49 -0.53 41.72 18.98
CA GLN A 49 -1.61 42.21 19.82
C GLN A 49 -2.77 41.23 19.85
N LYS A 50 -3.74 41.45 20.76
CA LYS A 50 -4.89 40.59 20.86
C LYS A 50 -5.69 40.57 19.54
N GLY A 51 -5.61 39.45 18.82
CA GLY A 51 -6.24 39.26 17.51
C GLY A 51 -5.30 39.44 16.30
N GLU A 52 -4.08 39.95 16.49
CA GLU A 52 -3.08 40.07 15.42
C GLU A 52 -2.13 38.87 15.45
N ILE A 53 -2.47 37.84 14.74
CA ILE A 53 -1.70 36.58 14.66
C ILE A 53 -1.28 36.38 13.20
N THR A 54 0.03 36.32 12.96
CA THR A 54 0.58 35.95 11.65
C THR A 54 1.20 34.58 11.71
N THR A 55 1.03 33.78 10.65
CA THR A 55 1.58 32.43 10.57
C THR A 55 2.39 32.27 9.30
N GLU A 56 3.60 31.79 9.44
CA GLU A 56 4.50 31.48 8.34
C GLU A 56 4.90 30.00 8.39
N VAL A 57 4.92 29.36 7.22
CA VAL A 57 5.37 27.97 7.09
C VAL A 57 6.81 27.98 6.61
N ILE A 58 7.71 27.48 7.43
CA ILE A 58 9.13 27.32 7.10
C ILE A 58 9.34 25.87 6.65
N PRO A 59 9.65 25.63 5.36
CA PRO A 59 9.88 24.28 4.87
C PRO A 59 11.14 23.68 5.49
N LEU A 60 11.10 22.38 5.79
CA LEU A 60 12.25 21.62 6.26
C LEU A 60 12.74 20.71 5.13
N GLU A 61 14.01 20.83 4.81
CA GLU A 61 14.67 19.96 3.84
C GLU A 61 15.44 18.86 4.57
N PRO A 62 15.01 17.60 4.52
CA PRO A 62 15.71 16.49 5.13
C PRO A 62 16.97 16.13 4.31
N LEU A 63 18.00 15.60 4.96
CA LEU A 63 19.20 15.09 4.30
C LEU A 63 18.91 13.96 3.31
N ARG A 64 17.87 13.17 3.58
CA ARG A 64 17.36 12.10 2.73
C ARG A 64 15.85 12.12 2.76
N GLN A 65 15.27 12.10 1.59
CA GLN A 65 13.81 12.05 1.42
C GLN A 65 13.31 10.61 1.33
N ILE A 66 12.04 10.40 1.63
CA ILE A 66 11.37 9.15 1.29
C ILE A 66 10.71 9.34 -0.07
N LYS A 67 11.06 8.46 -1.02
CA LYS A 67 10.55 8.50 -2.40
C LYS A 67 9.90 7.18 -2.77
N VAL A 68 8.87 7.23 -3.58
CA VAL A 68 8.28 6.07 -4.24
C VAL A 68 8.60 6.18 -5.73
N ILE A 69 9.34 5.21 -6.25
CA ILE A 69 9.70 5.15 -7.67
C ILE A 69 8.92 4.00 -8.30
N LYS A 70 8.16 4.31 -9.35
CA LYS A 70 7.34 3.33 -10.07
C LYS A 70 7.79 3.27 -11.53
N GLY A 71 7.97 2.06 -12.04
CA GLY A 71 8.34 1.83 -13.44
C GLY A 71 8.83 0.41 -13.68
N ASP A 72 9.31 0.17 -14.89
CA ASP A 72 10.06 -1.02 -15.25
C ASP A 72 11.46 -1.00 -14.64
N LEU A 73 12.08 -2.15 -14.49
CA LEU A 73 13.37 -2.30 -13.79
C LEU A 73 14.46 -1.37 -14.35
N GLU A 74 14.58 -1.26 -15.66
CA GLU A 74 15.62 -0.42 -16.28
C GLU A 74 15.38 1.07 -16.06
N SER A 75 14.13 1.54 -16.17
CA SER A 75 13.75 2.93 -15.89
C SER A 75 13.97 3.31 -14.42
N VAL A 76 13.72 2.36 -13.50
CA VAL A 76 13.95 2.55 -12.06
C VAL A 76 15.44 2.62 -11.79
N LEU A 77 16.25 1.72 -12.36
CA LEU A 77 17.70 1.70 -12.19
C LEU A 77 18.39 2.95 -12.73
N ALA A 78 17.80 3.62 -13.74
CA ALA A 78 18.31 4.89 -14.25
C ALA A 78 18.20 6.04 -13.24
N GLN A 79 17.30 5.96 -12.26
CA GLN A 79 17.00 7.01 -11.27
C GLN A 79 17.82 6.89 -9.98
N ARG A 80 19.04 6.38 -10.02
CA ARG A 80 19.91 6.17 -8.86
C ARG A 80 19.93 7.38 -7.92
N CYS A 81 19.69 7.13 -6.64
CA CYS A 81 19.77 8.18 -5.61
C CYS A 81 20.18 7.60 -4.24
N LYS A 82 20.53 8.49 -3.31
CA LYS A 82 20.89 8.13 -1.93
C LYS A 82 19.73 8.28 -0.94
N ASP A 83 18.54 8.60 -1.44
CA ASP A 83 17.34 8.73 -0.64
C ASP A 83 16.79 7.38 -0.16
N TYR A 84 15.82 7.41 0.75
CA TYR A 84 15.07 6.22 1.11
C TYR A 84 14.02 5.95 0.03
N VAL A 85 14.08 4.76 -0.60
CA VAL A 85 13.28 4.48 -1.77
C VAL A 85 12.43 3.23 -1.58
N THR A 86 11.15 3.34 -1.89
CA THR A 86 10.27 2.19 -2.16
C THR A 86 10.11 2.07 -3.67
N VAL A 87 10.45 0.92 -4.21
CA VAL A 87 10.36 0.62 -5.64
C VAL A 87 9.08 -0.16 -5.92
N ILE A 88 8.33 0.29 -6.93
CA ILE A 88 7.14 -0.42 -7.45
C ILE A 88 7.42 -0.81 -8.89
N LEU A 89 7.70 -2.09 -9.11
CA LEU A 89 7.97 -2.63 -10.43
C LEU A 89 6.68 -2.95 -11.17
N THR A 90 6.60 -2.52 -12.42
CA THR A 90 5.45 -2.73 -13.31
C THR A 90 5.77 -3.70 -14.47
N ASP A 91 6.91 -4.37 -14.38
CA ASP A 91 7.34 -5.33 -15.40
C ASP A 91 6.33 -6.46 -15.56
N LYS A 92 5.99 -6.75 -16.83
CA LYS A 92 5.10 -7.87 -17.20
C LYS A 92 5.85 -9.20 -17.31
N VAL A 93 7.17 -9.14 -17.41
CA VAL A 93 8.03 -10.32 -17.53
C VAL A 93 8.43 -10.83 -16.15
N ASP A 94 8.56 -12.13 -16.03
CA ASP A 94 9.04 -12.76 -14.79
C ASP A 94 10.55 -12.51 -14.67
N LEU A 95 10.90 -11.50 -13.86
CA LEU A 95 12.29 -11.13 -13.61
C LEU A 95 12.91 -12.13 -12.63
N ASP A 96 14.19 -12.47 -12.85
CA ASP A 96 14.96 -13.22 -11.86
C ASP A 96 14.99 -12.39 -10.55
N VAL A 97 14.42 -12.99 -9.49
CA VAL A 97 14.21 -12.28 -8.21
C VAL A 97 15.54 -11.90 -7.56
N ILE A 98 16.54 -12.76 -7.68
CA ILE A 98 17.84 -12.57 -7.02
C ILE A 98 18.61 -11.46 -7.72
N ASP A 99 18.80 -11.56 -9.04
CA ASP A 99 19.50 -10.55 -9.83
C ASP A 99 18.83 -9.16 -9.71
N MET A 100 17.51 -9.11 -9.80
CA MET A 100 16.74 -7.87 -9.62
C MET A 100 16.98 -7.22 -8.25
N GLN A 101 16.96 -8.00 -7.17
CA GLN A 101 17.16 -7.45 -5.82
C GLN A 101 18.58 -6.91 -5.65
N ASP A 102 19.59 -7.61 -6.15
CA ASP A 102 20.97 -7.19 -6.01
C ASP A 102 21.25 -5.93 -6.83
N ARG A 103 20.72 -5.83 -8.04
CA ARG A 103 20.82 -4.62 -8.87
C ARG A 103 20.14 -3.42 -8.22
N LEU A 104 18.95 -3.61 -7.63
CA LEU A 104 18.24 -2.55 -6.93
C LEU A 104 18.95 -2.10 -5.65
N ARG A 105 19.51 -3.01 -4.85
CA ARG A 105 20.30 -2.68 -3.65
C ARG A 105 21.56 -1.89 -4.00
N LEU A 106 22.18 -2.21 -5.12
CA LEU A 106 23.37 -1.52 -5.61
C LEU A 106 23.04 -0.11 -6.11
N ALA A 107 21.88 0.06 -6.74
CA ALA A 107 21.41 1.34 -7.24
C ALA A 107 20.90 2.27 -6.13
N PHE A 108 20.27 1.69 -5.11
CA PHE A 108 19.61 2.42 -4.01
C PHE A 108 20.12 1.94 -2.64
N PRO A 109 21.17 2.55 -2.07
CA PRO A 109 21.67 2.18 -0.73
C PRO A 109 20.62 2.37 0.38
N GLY A 110 19.61 3.21 0.16
CA GLY A 110 18.47 3.44 1.05
C GLY A 110 17.20 2.70 0.65
N LEU A 111 17.29 1.55 -0.03
CA LEU A 111 16.14 0.76 -0.46
C LEU A 111 15.36 0.25 0.76
N LEU A 112 14.08 0.63 0.87
CA LEU A 112 13.18 0.22 1.96
C LEU A 112 12.39 -1.03 1.59
N GLU A 113 11.75 -0.99 0.41
CA GLU A 113 10.82 -2.03 0.00
C GLU A 113 10.79 -2.17 -1.53
N ILE A 114 10.59 -3.39 -2.00
CA ILE A 114 10.32 -3.68 -3.41
C ILE A 114 8.92 -4.28 -3.49
N ARG A 115 8.05 -3.62 -4.27
CA ARG A 115 6.71 -4.11 -4.60
C ARG A 115 6.63 -4.42 -6.08
N ARG A 116 5.92 -5.47 -6.42
CA ARG A 116 5.57 -5.78 -7.80
C ARG A 116 4.08 -5.51 -8.02
N GLU A 117 3.75 -4.60 -8.92
CA GLU A 117 2.40 -4.48 -9.48
C GLU A 117 2.28 -5.44 -10.66
N THR A 118 2.29 -6.73 -10.39
CA THR A 118 1.93 -7.70 -11.42
C THR A 118 0.42 -7.61 -11.58
N VAL A 119 -0.03 -7.04 -12.67
CA VAL A 119 -1.39 -7.26 -13.15
C VAL A 119 -1.43 -8.71 -13.57
N ARG A 120 -1.71 -9.62 -12.63
CA ARG A 120 -2.20 -10.94 -13.00
C ARG A 120 -3.53 -10.65 -13.71
N GLN A 121 -3.48 -10.55 -15.02
CA GLN A 121 -4.65 -10.85 -15.84
C GLN A 121 -4.94 -12.33 -15.55
N VAL A 122 -5.72 -12.56 -14.51
CA VAL A 122 -6.42 -13.82 -14.39
C VAL A 122 -7.41 -13.75 -15.55
N ASP A 123 -7.10 -14.45 -16.63
CA ASP A 123 -8.02 -14.62 -17.75
C ASP A 123 -9.19 -15.47 -17.24
N TYR A 124 -10.15 -14.81 -16.61
CA TYR A 124 -11.43 -15.43 -16.25
C TYR A 124 -12.24 -15.85 -17.50
N THR A 125 -11.82 -15.40 -18.69
CA THR A 125 -12.47 -15.74 -19.96
C THR A 125 -12.20 -17.18 -20.42
N ARG A 126 -11.19 -17.87 -19.91
CA ARG A 126 -10.91 -19.28 -20.27
C ARG A 126 -11.90 -20.29 -19.67
N HIS A 127 -12.76 -19.85 -18.74
CA HIS A 127 -13.76 -20.72 -18.14
C HIS A 127 -15.20 -20.30 -18.42
N ALA A 128 -15.41 -19.30 -19.32
CA ALA A 128 -16.77 -18.85 -19.67
C ALA A 128 -17.49 -19.79 -20.64
N ASP A 129 -16.83 -20.82 -21.18
CA ASP A 129 -17.44 -21.76 -22.12
C ASP A 129 -18.04 -23.02 -21.48
N SER A 130 -18.11 -23.08 -20.17
CA SER A 130 -18.96 -24.08 -19.51
C SER A 130 -19.79 -23.36 -18.44
N GLU A 131 -20.96 -22.86 -18.82
CA GLU A 131 -22.11 -22.64 -17.92
C GLU A 131 -22.57 -23.99 -17.30
N ARG A 132 -21.66 -24.68 -16.64
CA ARG A 132 -22.02 -25.63 -15.63
C ARG A 132 -22.09 -24.85 -14.34
N GLU A 133 -23.28 -24.72 -13.77
CA GLU A 133 -23.45 -24.41 -12.36
C GLU A 133 -22.60 -25.42 -11.58
N LEU A 134 -21.33 -25.07 -11.34
CA LEU A 134 -20.42 -25.92 -10.58
C LEU A 134 -20.99 -26.00 -9.17
N ASN A 135 -21.49 -27.17 -8.82
CA ASN A 135 -21.92 -27.47 -7.47
C ASN A 135 -20.75 -27.14 -6.51
N PRO A 136 -20.95 -26.34 -5.46
CA PRO A 136 -19.89 -25.98 -4.49
C PRO A 136 -19.11 -27.20 -3.98
N PHE A 137 -19.79 -28.37 -3.85
CA PHE A 137 -19.16 -29.61 -3.46
C PHE A 137 -18.15 -30.13 -4.51
N GLU A 138 -18.52 -30.12 -5.79
CA GLU A 138 -17.61 -30.54 -6.86
C GLU A 138 -16.38 -29.65 -6.96
N LEU A 139 -16.56 -28.35 -6.73
CA LEU A 139 -15.49 -27.34 -6.75
C LEU A 139 -14.51 -27.56 -5.60
N CYS A 140 -14.99 -27.88 -4.41
CA CYS A 140 -14.16 -28.23 -3.27
C CYS A 140 -13.41 -29.54 -3.47
N CYS A 141 -14.07 -30.58 -4.00
CA CYS A 141 -13.42 -31.86 -4.32
C CYS A 141 -12.32 -31.69 -5.38
N GLN A 142 -12.57 -30.87 -6.40
CA GLN A 142 -11.58 -30.57 -7.44
C GLN A 142 -10.37 -29.80 -6.89
N PHE A 143 -10.58 -28.91 -5.94
CA PHE A 143 -9.51 -28.17 -5.27
C PHE A 143 -8.62 -29.06 -4.39
N LEU A 144 -9.22 -30.00 -3.67
CA LEU A 144 -8.52 -30.95 -2.80
C LEU A 144 -7.80 -32.06 -3.60
N GLY A 145 -8.17 -32.27 -4.85
CA GLY A 145 -7.53 -33.21 -5.78
C GLY A 145 -7.90 -34.66 -5.57
N ASN A 146 -7.72 -35.24 -4.39
CA ASN A 146 -8.05 -36.63 -4.04
C ASN A 146 -8.64 -36.66 -2.61
N ALA A 147 -9.84 -36.12 -2.46
CA ALA A 147 -10.55 -36.20 -1.17
C ALA A 147 -10.96 -37.63 -0.86
N ASP A 148 -10.57 -38.09 0.33
CA ASP A 148 -10.98 -39.41 0.83
C ASP A 148 -12.50 -39.44 1.14
N ALA A 149 -13.08 -40.64 1.28
CA ALA A 149 -14.52 -40.78 1.51
C ALA A 149 -15.00 -40.07 2.79
N GLU A 150 -14.19 -40.09 3.85
CA GLU A 150 -14.49 -39.42 5.11
C GLU A 150 -14.41 -37.87 4.94
N GLU A 151 -13.45 -37.37 4.16
CA GLU A 151 -13.31 -35.96 3.87
C GLU A 151 -14.45 -35.42 3.01
N GLN A 152 -14.96 -36.20 2.07
CA GLN A 152 -16.14 -35.88 1.26
C GLN A 152 -17.40 -35.76 2.10
N GLU A 153 -17.58 -36.63 3.08
CA GLU A 153 -18.73 -36.60 3.98
C GLU A 153 -18.73 -35.34 4.86
N ILE A 154 -17.56 -35.01 5.42
CA ILE A 154 -17.37 -33.78 6.20
C ILE A 154 -17.62 -32.54 5.33
N LEU A 155 -17.10 -32.50 4.11
CA LEU A 155 -17.32 -31.41 3.17
C LEU A 155 -18.81 -31.20 2.85
N GLN A 156 -19.54 -32.27 2.64
CA GLN A 156 -20.98 -32.21 2.36
C GLN A 156 -21.75 -31.65 3.55
N GLU A 157 -21.39 -32.05 4.78
CA GLU A 157 -22.03 -31.57 6.00
C GLU A 157 -21.76 -30.05 6.21
N VAL A 158 -20.51 -29.60 5.99
CA VAL A 158 -20.13 -28.19 6.09
C VAL A 158 -20.88 -27.35 5.06
N ILE A 159 -20.96 -27.79 3.81
CA ILE A 159 -21.66 -27.05 2.75
C ILE A 159 -23.14 -26.93 3.07
N ASN A 160 -23.77 -28.02 3.52
CA ASN A 160 -25.18 -27.99 3.91
C ASN A 160 -25.42 -27.00 5.06
N THR A 161 -24.57 -27.03 6.08
CA THR A 161 -24.66 -26.11 7.23
C THR A 161 -24.54 -24.65 6.80
N VAL A 162 -23.60 -24.33 5.91
CA VAL A 162 -23.41 -22.96 5.40
C VAL A 162 -24.59 -22.48 4.56
N GLN A 163 -25.18 -23.38 3.75
CA GLN A 163 -26.36 -23.06 2.94
C GLN A 163 -27.64 -22.88 3.77
N GLU A 164 -27.76 -23.53 4.91
CA GLU A 164 -28.87 -23.33 5.84
C GLU A 164 -28.77 -22.00 6.60
N VAL A 165 -27.59 -21.58 6.96
CA VAL A 165 -27.33 -20.29 7.65
C VAL A 165 -27.51 -19.08 6.72
N ALA A 166 -27.36 -19.29 5.40
CA ALA A 166 -27.47 -18.23 4.40
C ALA A 166 -28.93 -17.95 3.93
N LYS A 167 -29.91 -18.71 4.43
CA LYS A 167 -31.34 -18.48 4.20
C LYS A 167 -31.96 -17.71 5.36
#